data_c72e79f69500fc08b33a1cd933384e0a
#
_entry.id   c72e79f69500fc08b33a1cd933384e0a
#
_cell.length_a   1.000
_cell.length_b   1.000
_cell.length_c   1.000
_cell.angle_alpha   90.00
_cell.angle_beta   90.00
_cell.angle_gamma   90.00
#
_symmetry.space_group_name_H-M   'P 1'
#
loop_
_entity.id
_entity.type
_entity.pdbx_description
1 polymer ?
#
loop_
_entity_poly.entity_id
_entity_poly.type
_entity_poly.pdbx_seq_one_letter_code
_entity_poly.pdbx_strand_id
1 'polypeptide(L)'
;RSNLRDGQELHLITKENYTDFVDIPEYVIRKMEQGMLSVTAFSDILRFTLLTRYGGLWVDATCYVAALLPDLSNTDYYTSKQDKPNDYRYVSRYRWASYLIGGKPGHKIFLIMRDLFFAYIWREKSPVSYFLVDYLLDLICRESDECNHAIESFPYTEMHVLESVEVLD
;
A
#
# COMPACT_ATOMS: atom_id res chain seq x y z
N ARG A 1 -5.31 -16.72 -10.56
CA ARG A 1 -6.81 -16.79 -10.43
C ARG A 1 -7.27 -17.90 -9.51
N SER A 2 -6.48 -18.96 -9.30
CA SER A 2 -6.85 -20.13 -8.48
C SER A 2 -6.96 -19.83 -6.98
N ASN A 3 -6.44 -18.71 -6.50
CA ASN A 3 -6.38 -18.33 -5.09
C ASN A 3 -7.34 -17.18 -4.73
N LEU A 4 -8.33 -16.90 -5.58
CA LEU A 4 -9.43 -15.99 -5.29
C LEU A 4 -10.60 -16.76 -4.66
N ARG A 5 -11.30 -16.13 -3.74
CA ARG A 5 -12.57 -16.63 -3.20
C ARG A 5 -13.72 -16.30 -4.14
N ASP A 6 -14.85 -17.01 -3.98
CA ASP A 6 -16.06 -16.67 -4.72
C ASP A 6 -16.44 -15.20 -4.48
N GLY A 7 -16.76 -14.50 -5.55
CA GLY A 7 -17.08 -13.07 -5.51
C GLY A 7 -15.88 -12.11 -5.49
N GLN A 8 -14.65 -12.62 -5.41
CA GLN A 8 -13.45 -11.79 -5.58
C GLN A 8 -13.06 -11.69 -7.06
N GLU A 9 -12.69 -10.48 -7.47
CA GLU A 9 -12.20 -10.20 -8.82
C GLU A 9 -10.75 -9.68 -8.76
N LEU A 10 -9.93 -10.10 -9.73
CA LEU A 10 -8.56 -9.62 -9.88
C LEU A 10 -8.51 -8.59 -11.01
N HIS A 11 -8.13 -7.37 -10.65
CA HIS A 11 -7.83 -6.30 -11.59
C HIS A 11 -6.32 -6.10 -11.70
N LEU A 12 -5.75 -6.43 -12.85
CA LEU A 12 -4.35 -6.11 -13.14
C LEU A 12 -4.28 -4.64 -13.58
N ILE A 13 -3.71 -3.81 -12.72
CA ILE A 13 -3.54 -2.39 -13.00
C ILE A 13 -2.17 -2.16 -13.65
N THR A 14 -2.18 -1.51 -14.80
CA THR A 14 -0.97 -1.23 -15.59
C THR A 14 -0.89 0.25 -15.93
N LYS A 15 0.23 0.65 -16.54
CA LYS A 15 0.43 2.01 -17.05
C LYS A 15 -0.62 2.38 -18.12
N GLU A 16 -1.11 1.41 -18.86
CA GLU A 16 -2.04 1.61 -19.97
C GLU A 16 -3.50 1.73 -19.53
N ASN A 17 -3.85 1.17 -18.34
CA ASN A 17 -5.25 1.07 -17.94
C ASN A 17 -5.60 1.74 -16.60
N TYR A 18 -4.65 2.28 -15.84
CA TYR A 18 -4.96 2.87 -14.52
C TYR A 18 -5.97 4.03 -14.61
N THR A 19 -5.99 4.74 -15.74
CA THR A 19 -6.92 5.85 -16.00
C THR A 19 -8.37 5.41 -16.13
N ASP A 20 -8.63 4.13 -16.39
CA ASP A 20 -9.98 3.56 -16.42
C ASP A 20 -10.56 3.45 -15.00
N PHE A 21 -9.70 3.48 -13.99
CA PHE A 21 -10.06 3.29 -12.58
C PHE A 21 -10.00 4.59 -11.78
N VAL A 22 -8.94 5.36 -11.91
CA VAL A 22 -8.71 6.56 -11.10
C VAL A 22 -8.06 7.69 -11.89
N ASP A 23 -8.37 8.91 -11.45
CA ASP A 23 -7.70 10.12 -11.92
C ASP A 23 -6.51 10.44 -11.01
N ILE A 24 -5.36 10.63 -11.61
CA ILE A 24 -4.13 11.08 -10.93
C ILE A 24 -3.85 12.53 -11.37
N PRO A 25 -3.54 13.44 -10.43
CA PRO A 25 -3.27 14.82 -10.77
C PRO A 25 -2.16 14.97 -11.83
N GLU A 26 -2.38 15.85 -12.80
CA GLU A 26 -1.48 16.04 -13.95
C GLU A 26 -0.02 16.33 -13.55
N TYR A 27 0.20 17.06 -12.45
CA TYR A 27 1.57 17.34 -11.98
C TYR A 27 2.31 16.08 -11.52
N VAL A 28 1.61 15.04 -11.03
CA VAL A 28 2.20 13.74 -10.68
C VAL A 28 2.64 13.02 -11.95
N ILE A 29 1.76 13.00 -12.98
CA ILE A 29 2.06 12.38 -14.27
C ILE A 29 3.26 13.05 -14.92
N ARG A 30 3.28 14.40 -14.97
CA ARG A 30 4.41 15.17 -15.52
C ARG A 30 5.74 14.84 -14.83
N LYS A 31 5.73 14.71 -13.48
CA LYS A 31 6.96 14.34 -12.74
C LYS A 31 7.44 12.93 -13.05
N MET A 32 6.51 11.99 -13.25
CA MET A 32 6.85 10.64 -13.68
C MET A 32 7.47 10.64 -15.09
N GLU A 33 6.87 11.36 -16.04
CA GLU A 33 7.37 11.47 -17.42
C GLU A 33 8.75 12.14 -17.50
N GLN A 34 9.01 13.08 -16.59
CA GLN A 34 10.31 13.76 -16.47
C GLN A 34 11.36 12.96 -15.68
N GLY A 35 11.03 11.74 -15.24
CA GLY A 35 11.94 10.88 -14.46
C GLY A 35 12.21 11.36 -13.03
N MET A 36 11.45 12.35 -12.53
CA MET A 36 11.54 12.83 -11.16
C MET A 36 10.80 11.92 -10.17
N LEU A 37 9.86 11.14 -10.65
CA LEU A 37 9.09 10.16 -9.90
C LEU A 37 9.30 8.78 -10.52
N SER A 38 9.78 7.82 -9.72
CA SER A 38 9.95 6.44 -10.17
C SER A 38 8.60 5.74 -10.37
N VAL A 39 8.58 4.68 -11.16
CA VAL A 39 7.39 3.81 -11.32
C VAL A 39 6.94 3.25 -9.98
N THR A 40 7.87 2.89 -9.10
CA THR A 40 7.56 2.39 -7.75
C THR A 40 6.84 3.45 -6.92
N ALA A 41 7.37 4.68 -6.88
CA ALA A 41 6.73 5.77 -6.14
C ALA A 41 5.37 6.15 -6.75
N PHE A 42 5.21 6.06 -8.07
CA PHE A 42 3.91 6.21 -8.72
C PHE A 42 2.93 5.09 -8.32
N SER A 43 3.42 3.85 -8.22
CA SER A 43 2.64 2.71 -7.75
C SER A 43 2.13 2.91 -6.30
N ASP A 44 2.92 3.52 -5.42
CA ASP A 44 2.48 3.87 -4.07
C ASP A 44 1.31 4.87 -4.08
N ILE A 45 1.39 5.90 -4.92
CA ILE A 45 0.32 6.89 -5.10
C ILE A 45 -0.95 6.21 -5.64
N LEU A 46 -0.78 5.39 -6.67
CA LEU A 46 -1.87 4.66 -7.33
C LEU A 46 -2.59 3.72 -6.34
N ARG A 47 -1.83 2.99 -5.53
CA ARG A 47 -2.32 2.10 -4.48
C ARG A 47 -3.31 2.81 -3.56
N PHE A 48 -2.90 3.92 -2.95
CA PHE A 48 -3.77 4.63 -2.01
C PHE A 48 -4.93 5.36 -2.68
N THR A 49 -4.77 5.76 -3.94
CA THR A 49 -5.87 6.35 -4.72
C THR A 49 -6.94 5.30 -5.03
N LEU A 50 -6.54 4.11 -5.45
CA LEU A 50 -7.44 2.98 -5.72
C LEU A 50 -8.14 2.50 -4.44
N LEU A 51 -7.38 2.27 -3.36
CA LEU A 51 -7.93 1.84 -2.07
C LEU A 51 -8.91 2.87 -1.48
N THR A 52 -8.64 4.16 -1.67
CA THR A 52 -9.58 5.21 -1.27
C THR A 52 -10.91 5.09 -2.01
N ARG A 53 -10.87 4.81 -3.31
CA ARG A 53 -12.07 4.80 -4.15
C ARG A 53 -12.85 3.49 -4.05
N TYR A 54 -12.16 2.37 -4.10
CA TYR A 54 -12.76 1.05 -4.24
C TYR A 54 -12.60 0.15 -3.02
N GLY A 55 -11.66 0.46 -2.13
CA GLY A 55 -11.24 -0.51 -1.12
C GLY A 55 -10.58 -1.74 -1.74
N GLY A 56 -10.85 -2.90 -1.17
CA GLY A 56 -10.30 -4.17 -1.64
C GLY A 56 -8.89 -4.44 -1.11
N LEU A 57 -8.14 -5.28 -1.80
CA LEU A 57 -6.79 -5.68 -1.43
C LEU A 57 -5.80 -5.30 -2.54
N TRP A 58 -4.85 -4.44 -2.22
CA TRP A 58 -3.69 -4.23 -3.05
C TRP A 58 -2.67 -5.34 -2.81
N VAL A 59 -2.19 -5.92 -3.90
CA VAL A 59 -1.12 -6.92 -3.91
C VAL A 59 -0.08 -6.47 -4.93
N ASP A 60 1.14 -6.21 -4.48
CA ASP A 60 2.22 -5.82 -5.40
C ASP A 60 2.52 -6.93 -6.41
N ALA A 61 2.92 -6.54 -7.62
CA ALA A 61 3.25 -7.49 -8.70
C ALA A 61 4.42 -8.45 -8.36
N THR A 62 5.20 -8.12 -7.35
CA THR A 62 6.30 -8.95 -6.83
C THR A 62 5.82 -10.02 -5.84
N CYS A 63 4.55 -10.00 -5.43
CA CYS A 63 4.00 -10.95 -4.48
C CYS A 63 3.53 -12.22 -5.18
N TYR A 64 3.95 -13.38 -4.68
CA TYR A 64 3.39 -14.67 -5.06
C TYR A 64 2.34 -15.10 -4.03
N VAL A 65 1.11 -15.29 -4.49
CA VAL A 65 -0.02 -15.70 -3.65
C VAL A 65 -0.13 -17.23 -3.66
N ALA A 66 0.33 -17.86 -2.59
CA ALA A 66 0.38 -19.32 -2.47
C ALA A 66 -0.92 -19.94 -1.90
N ALA A 67 -1.80 -19.15 -1.28
CA ALA A 67 -3.04 -19.60 -0.64
C ALA A 67 -4.20 -18.68 -0.99
N LEU A 68 -5.41 -19.03 -0.57
CA LEU A 68 -6.59 -18.18 -0.75
C LEU A 68 -6.37 -16.80 -0.11
N LEU A 69 -6.69 -15.75 -0.85
CA LEU A 69 -6.66 -14.39 -0.32
C LEU A 69 -7.66 -14.20 0.83
N PRO A 70 -7.42 -13.28 1.77
CA PRO A 70 -8.31 -13.02 2.88
C PRO A 70 -9.70 -12.57 2.38
N ASP A 71 -10.71 -12.88 3.17
CA ASP A 71 -12.03 -12.27 3.00
C ASP A 71 -12.04 -10.92 3.71
N LEU A 72 -12.19 -9.85 2.93
CA LEU A 72 -12.21 -8.48 3.45
C LEU A 72 -13.62 -7.90 3.54
N SER A 73 -14.68 -8.68 3.33
CA SER A 73 -16.07 -8.20 3.32
C SER A 73 -16.48 -7.46 4.60
N ASN A 74 -15.91 -7.85 5.75
CA ASN A 74 -16.14 -7.26 7.06
C ASN A 74 -14.89 -6.63 7.69
N THR A 75 -13.87 -6.32 6.86
CA THR A 75 -12.58 -5.82 7.35
C THR A 75 -12.41 -4.35 6.99
N ASP A 76 -12.33 -3.48 8.00
CA ASP A 76 -12.16 -2.05 7.78
C ASP A 76 -10.77 -1.71 7.24
N TYR A 77 -9.73 -2.35 7.81
CA TYR A 77 -8.34 -2.20 7.44
C TYR A 77 -7.63 -3.54 7.51
N TYR A 78 -6.77 -3.82 6.54
CA TYR A 78 -5.97 -5.05 6.43
C TYR A 78 -4.54 -4.73 6.05
N THR A 79 -3.60 -5.43 6.66
CA THR A 79 -2.20 -5.45 6.23
C THR A 79 -1.53 -6.75 6.67
N SER A 80 -0.36 -7.07 6.14
CA SER A 80 0.48 -8.09 6.73
C SER A 80 1.27 -7.49 7.89
N LYS A 81 1.15 -8.07 9.07
CA LYS A 81 1.82 -7.63 10.30
C LYS A 81 2.59 -8.81 10.92
N GLN A 82 3.84 -8.61 11.27
CA GLN A 82 4.68 -9.66 11.84
C GLN A 82 4.99 -9.38 13.31
N ASP A 83 5.01 -10.42 14.12
CA ASP A 83 5.45 -10.34 15.51
C ASP A 83 6.99 -10.34 15.60
N LYS A 84 7.56 -9.17 15.41
CA LYS A 84 9.01 -8.92 15.56
C LYS A 84 9.22 -7.70 16.48
N PRO A 85 8.97 -7.82 17.78
CA PRO A 85 9.05 -6.69 18.69
C PRO A 85 10.49 -6.13 18.72
N ASN A 86 10.60 -4.81 18.85
CA ASN A 86 11.86 -4.07 18.97
C ASN A 86 12.81 -4.13 17.75
N ASP A 87 12.32 -4.48 16.57
CA ASP A 87 13.11 -4.35 15.36
C ASP A 87 12.94 -2.95 14.76
N TYR A 88 13.94 -2.10 14.96
CA TYR A 88 13.98 -0.71 14.50
C TYR A 88 14.75 -0.52 13.19
N ARG A 89 15.13 -1.59 12.50
CA ARG A 89 15.81 -1.52 11.19
C ARG A 89 14.92 -0.92 10.12
N TYR A 90 13.59 -1.09 10.26
CA TYR A 90 12.60 -0.57 9.33
C TYR A 90 11.67 0.43 10.02
N VAL A 91 11.27 1.47 9.29
CA VAL A 91 10.31 2.48 9.78
C VAL A 91 8.98 1.83 10.17
N SER A 92 8.52 0.87 9.38
CA SER A 92 7.29 0.11 9.67
C SER A 92 7.35 -0.67 10.98
N ARG A 93 8.53 -1.06 11.43
CA ARG A 93 8.73 -1.99 12.58
C ARG A 93 7.83 -3.22 12.47
N TYR A 94 7.62 -3.71 11.24
CA TYR A 94 6.72 -4.82 10.91
C TYR A 94 5.25 -4.63 11.30
N ARG A 95 4.81 -3.39 11.57
CA ARG A 95 3.41 -3.06 11.87
C ARG A 95 2.51 -3.11 10.64
N TRP A 96 3.09 -2.98 9.45
CA TRP A 96 2.42 -3.07 8.16
C TRP A 96 3.36 -3.55 7.07
N ALA A 97 2.76 -4.02 5.98
CA ALA A 97 3.42 -4.30 4.71
C ALA A 97 2.70 -3.53 3.60
N SER A 98 3.33 -2.48 3.07
CA SER A 98 2.72 -1.65 2.03
C SER A 98 2.42 -2.43 0.74
N TYR A 99 3.17 -3.50 0.49
CA TYR A 99 2.98 -4.40 -0.66
C TYR A 99 1.72 -5.30 -0.55
N LEU A 100 1.10 -5.40 0.63
CA LEU A 100 -0.12 -6.16 0.89
C LEU A 100 -0.98 -5.42 1.92
N ILE A 101 -1.86 -4.56 1.42
CA ILE A 101 -2.67 -3.66 2.23
C ILE A 101 -4.06 -3.50 1.62
N GLY A 102 -5.08 -3.38 2.45
CA GLY A 102 -6.45 -3.28 1.96
C GLY A 102 -7.46 -2.89 3.01
N GLY A 103 -8.73 -2.95 2.66
CA GLY A 103 -9.85 -2.64 3.54
C GLY A 103 -11.03 -2.04 2.82
N LYS A 104 -11.92 -1.38 3.57
CA LYS A 104 -13.10 -0.71 3.03
C LYS A 104 -12.76 0.54 2.24
N PRO A 105 -13.52 0.88 1.19
CA PRO A 105 -13.37 2.14 0.48
C PRO A 105 -13.55 3.33 1.43
N GLY A 106 -12.77 4.39 1.22
CA GLY A 106 -12.85 5.59 2.05
C GLY A 106 -12.28 5.44 3.46
N HIS A 107 -11.60 4.33 3.80
CA HIS A 107 -10.95 4.19 5.10
C HIS A 107 -9.97 5.34 5.34
N LYS A 108 -9.96 5.89 6.55
CA LYS A 108 -9.25 7.13 6.90
C LYS A 108 -7.74 7.08 6.57
N ILE A 109 -7.09 5.95 6.79
CA ILE A 109 -5.68 5.75 6.43
C ILE A 109 -5.48 5.96 4.93
N PHE A 110 -6.35 5.41 4.07
CA PHE A 110 -6.20 5.52 2.62
C PHE A 110 -6.43 6.95 2.13
N LEU A 111 -7.44 7.63 2.68
CA LEU A 111 -7.72 9.04 2.39
C LEU A 111 -6.51 9.92 2.72
N ILE A 112 -6.00 9.82 3.96
CA ILE A 112 -4.88 10.64 4.42
C ILE A 112 -3.61 10.32 3.63
N MET A 113 -3.32 9.04 3.37
CA MET A 113 -2.15 8.63 2.59
C MET A 113 -2.17 9.20 1.18
N ARG A 114 -3.31 9.08 0.48
CA ARG A 114 -3.48 9.68 -0.85
C ARG A 114 -3.20 11.18 -0.82
N ASP A 115 -3.81 11.89 0.12
CA ASP A 115 -3.72 13.34 0.20
C ASP A 115 -2.29 13.79 0.60
N LEU A 116 -1.63 13.06 1.50
CA LEU A 116 -0.22 13.29 1.84
C LEU A 116 0.71 13.06 0.65
N PHE A 117 0.52 12.00 -0.12
CA PHE A 117 1.29 11.77 -1.34
C PHE A 117 1.09 12.91 -2.33
N PHE A 118 -0.15 13.32 -2.59
CA PHE A 118 -0.44 14.42 -3.50
C PHE A 118 0.20 15.73 -3.02
N ALA A 119 0.07 16.05 -1.72
CA ALA A 119 0.68 17.26 -1.15
C ALA A 119 2.21 17.20 -1.18
N TYR A 120 2.80 16.05 -0.88
CA TYR A 120 4.24 15.86 -0.93
C TYR A 120 4.78 16.03 -2.35
N ILE A 121 4.20 15.31 -3.32
CA ILE A 121 4.64 15.39 -4.72
C ILE A 121 4.37 16.76 -5.33
N TRP A 122 3.36 17.49 -4.88
CA TRP A 122 3.17 18.88 -5.29
C TRP A 122 4.34 19.78 -4.87
N ARG A 123 4.81 19.63 -3.63
CA ARG A 123 5.83 20.48 -3.03
C ARG A 123 7.26 20.10 -3.38
N GLU A 124 7.56 18.81 -3.33
CA GLU A 124 8.90 18.28 -3.44
C GLU A 124 9.24 17.88 -4.89
N LYS A 125 10.47 18.12 -5.31
CA LYS A 125 10.92 17.78 -6.66
C LYS A 125 10.89 16.28 -6.93
N SER A 126 11.25 15.48 -5.92
CA SER A 126 11.28 14.01 -5.98
C SER A 126 11.08 13.42 -4.58
N PRO A 127 10.72 12.14 -4.46
CA PRO A 127 10.68 11.46 -3.16
C PRO A 127 12.03 11.53 -2.44
N VAL A 128 12.01 11.81 -1.13
CA VAL A 128 13.21 11.85 -0.28
C VAL A 128 13.83 10.46 -0.11
N SER A 129 13.03 9.41 -0.24
CA SER A 129 13.45 8.02 -0.05
C SER A 129 12.57 7.09 -0.88
N TYR A 130 13.11 5.93 -1.22
CA TYR A 130 12.34 4.79 -1.73
C TYR A 130 11.22 4.38 -0.77
N PHE A 131 11.45 4.49 0.54
CA PHE A 131 10.51 4.14 1.61
C PHE A 131 9.58 5.30 2.03
N LEU A 132 9.31 6.26 1.14
CA LEU A 132 8.42 7.38 1.47
C LEU A 132 7.06 6.91 2.01
N VAL A 133 6.52 5.82 1.47
CA VAL A 133 5.28 5.20 1.94
C VAL A 133 5.31 4.87 3.44
N ASP A 134 6.43 4.32 3.92
CA ASP A 134 6.57 3.94 5.33
C ASP A 134 6.72 5.17 6.23
N TYR A 135 7.42 6.21 5.77
CA TYR A 135 7.53 7.47 6.51
C TYR A 135 6.18 8.17 6.64
N LEU A 136 5.37 8.16 5.58
CA LEU A 136 4.03 8.76 5.62
C LEU A 136 3.08 7.95 6.52
N LEU A 137 3.13 6.63 6.48
CA LEU A 137 2.34 5.78 7.38
C LEU A 137 2.76 5.98 8.86
N ASP A 138 4.06 6.07 9.15
CA ASP A 138 4.53 6.34 10.51
C ASP A 138 4.11 7.75 10.98
N LEU A 139 4.14 8.75 10.09
CA LEU A 139 3.63 10.08 10.38
C LEU A 139 2.14 10.04 10.76
N ILE A 140 1.32 9.34 9.98
CA ILE A 140 -0.12 9.19 10.29
C ILE A 140 -0.34 8.54 11.64
N CYS A 141 0.44 7.49 11.98
CA CYS A 141 0.35 6.85 13.29
C CYS A 141 0.68 7.79 14.44
N ARG A 142 1.61 8.72 14.24
CA ARG A 142 1.99 9.69 15.27
C ARG A 142 0.96 10.81 15.45
N GLU A 143 0.32 11.22 14.35
CA GLU A 143 -0.57 12.38 14.31
C GLU A 143 -2.06 12.03 14.46
N SER A 144 -2.42 10.73 14.43
CA SER A 144 -3.81 10.28 14.52
C SER A 144 -3.93 9.02 15.36
N ASP A 145 -4.47 9.17 16.58
CA ASP A 145 -4.74 8.04 17.47
C ASP A 145 -5.66 7.00 16.82
N GLU A 146 -6.64 7.43 16.03
CA GLU A 146 -7.55 6.53 15.32
C GLU A 146 -6.81 5.68 14.28
N CYS A 147 -5.95 6.28 13.47
CA CYS A 147 -5.16 5.54 12.48
C CYS A 147 -4.14 4.63 13.15
N ASN A 148 -3.49 5.10 14.21
CA ASN A 148 -2.59 4.28 15.00
C ASN A 148 -3.33 3.08 15.60
N HIS A 149 -4.50 3.31 16.18
CA HIS A 149 -5.32 2.23 16.76
C HIS A 149 -5.73 1.20 15.70
N ALA A 150 -6.15 1.63 14.50
CA ALA A 150 -6.51 0.73 13.40
C ALA A 150 -5.35 -0.18 12.99
N ILE A 151 -4.12 0.35 12.95
CA ILE A 151 -2.92 -0.41 12.63
C ILE A 151 -2.52 -1.32 13.80
N GLU A 152 -2.49 -0.80 15.02
CA GLU A 152 -2.01 -1.56 16.19
C GLU A 152 -2.99 -2.66 16.60
N SER A 153 -4.29 -2.46 16.48
CA SER A 153 -5.32 -3.46 16.80
C SER A 153 -5.43 -4.57 15.76
N PHE A 154 -4.86 -4.36 14.56
CA PHE A 154 -4.85 -5.41 13.55
C PHE A 154 -3.98 -6.60 14.02
N PRO A 155 -4.49 -7.86 13.96
CA PRO A 155 -3.78 -9.01 14.47
C PRO A 155 -2.52 -9.32 13.66
N TYR A 156 -1.55 -9.97 14.27
CA TYR A 156 -0.41 -10.52 13.56
C TYR A 156 -0.89 -11.53 12.53
N THR A 157 -0.29 -11.47 11.35
CA THR A 157 -0.59 -12.40 10.25
C THR A 157 0.51 -13.44 10.20
N GLU A 158 0.14 -14.73 10.26
CA GLU A 158 1.05 -15.86 10.06
C GLU A 158 1.45 -16.01 8.59
N MET A 159 1.76 -14.92 7.92
CA MET A 159 2.26 -15.00 6.57
C MET A 159 3.75 -15.30 6.61
N HIS A 160 4.12 -16.49 6.19
CA HIS A 160 5.49 -16.77 5.79
C HIS A 160 5.80 -15.97 4.52
N VAL A 161 6.23 -14.72 4.70
CA VAL A 161 6.88 -13.99 3.63
C VAL A 161 8.23 -14.66 3.45
N LEU A 162 8.31 -15.58 2.49
CA LEU A 162 9.59 -16.04 1.98
C LEU A 162 10.18 -14.82 1.25
N GLU A 163 11.09 -14.11 1.90
CA GLU A 163 11.95 -13.16 1.22
C GLU A 163 12.75 -13.97 0.21
N SER A 164 12.39 -13.86 -1.06
CA SER A 164 12.98 -14.61 -2.17
C SER A 164 14.40 -14.14 -2.54
N VAL A 165 15.15 -13.61 -1.57
CA VAL A 165 16.56 -13.18 -1.78
C VAL A 165 17.51 -14.37 -1.82
N GLU A 166 17.08 -15.58 -1.43
CA GLU A 166 17.94 -16.78 -1.38
C GLU A 166 17.72 -17.78 -2.53
N VAL A 167 16.90 -17.47 -3.54
CA VAL A 167 16.53 -18.47 -4.58
C VAL A 167 17.15 -18.16 -5.95
N LEU A 168 18.06 -17.20 -6.05
CA LEU A 168 18.74 -16.84 -7.32
C LEU A 168 20.27 -17.00 -7.26
N ASP A 169 20.76 -18.01 -6.55
CA ASP A 169 22.14 -18.51 -6.72
C ASP A 169 22.12 -19.80 -7.57
#